data_e893ff67da5acacb3a9eb7079b13caec
#
_entry.id   e893ff67da5acacb3a9eb7079b13caec
#
_cell.length_a   1.000
_cell.length_b   1.000
_cell.length_c   1.000
_cell.angle_alpha   90.00
_cell.angle_beta   90.00
_cell.angle_gamma   90.00
#
_symmetry.space_group_name_H-M   'P 1'
#
loop_
_entity.id
_entity.type
_entity.pdbx_description
1 polymer ?
#
loop_
_entity_poly.entity_id
_entity_poly.type
_entity_poly.pdbx_seq_one_letter_code
_entity_poly.pdbx_strand_id
1 'polypeptide(L)'
;SVLMSREMLDGKREQSQLLGVRLRSDGKDYYAIRAEDGKFYDRNGTGLAKGFLRFPTSRQFRVSSNFNPRRLNPVTGRVAPHRGVDFAMPQGTPVLAVGDGEVVVAKRSGAAGYYVALRHGRTYTTRYMHLRKLLVKPGQKVKRGDRIALSGNTGRSTGPHLHYEVWINQQAVNPLTAKLPRTEGLTGSDRTDALAQVKQVLL
;
A
#
# COMPACT_ATOMS: atom_id res chain seq x y z
N SER A 1 -3.89 -23.61 -15.59
CA SER A 1 -3.39 -23.32 -16.94
C SER A 1 -2.70 -21.97 -16.93
N VAL A 2 -1.63 -21.82 -17.70
CA VAL A 2 -0.86 -20.59 -17.87
C VAL A 2 -0.82 -20.26 -19.35
N LEU A 3 -1.21 -19.06 -19.73
CA LEU A 3 -1.09 -18.54 -21.10
C LEU A 3 0.09 -17.58 -21.17
N MET A 4 0.97 -17.83 -22.14
CA MET A 4 2.12 -16.98 -22.41
C MET A 4 2.17 -16.65 -23.90
N SER A 5 2.49 -15.38 -24.26
CA SER A 5 2.94 -15.07 -25.62
C SER A 5 4.45 -15.16 -25.70
N ARG A 6 4.93 -15.58 -26.87
CA ARG A 6 6.36 -15.50 -27.23
C ARG A 6 6.48 -14.59 -28.44
N GLU A 7 7.26 -13.55 -28.32
CA GLU A 7 7.63 -12.69 -29.44
C GLU A 7 9.12 -12.86 -29.73
N MET A 8 9.45 -13.14 -30.98
CA MET A 8 10.84 -13.15 -31.49
C MET A 8 11.19 -11.73 -31.93
N LEU A 9 12.05 -11.06 -31.17
CA LEU A 9 12.65 -9.78 -31.55
C LEU A 9 14.03 -10.04 -32.15
N ASP A 10 14.22 -9.68 -33.43
CA ASP A 10 15.48 -9.71 -34.16
C ASP A 10 16.26 -11.06 -34.15
N GLY A 11 15.58 -12.18 -34.22
CA GLY A 11 16.18 -13.51 -34.38
C GLY A 11 17.13 -13.98 -33.29
N LYS A 12 17.26 -13.20 -32.18
CA LYS A 12 18.22 -13.52 -31.10
C LYS A 12 17.72 -13.38 -29.65
N ARG A 13 16.51 -12.91 -29.38
CA ARG A 13 15.93 -12.86 -28.03
C ARG A 13 14.46 -13.24 -28.06
N GLU A 14 14.10 -14.36 -27.40
CA GLU A 14 12.72 -14.68 -27.07
C GLU A 14 12.29 -13.83 -25.87
N GLN A 15 11.31 -12.97 -26.04
CA GLN A 15 10.65 -12.30 -24.94
C GLN A 15 9.33 -13.05 -24.67
N SER A 16 9.26 -13.75 -23.54
CA SER A 16 8.04 -14.42 -23.11
C SER A 16 7.24 -13.50 -22.19
N GLN A 17 5.98 -13.28 -22.51
CA GLN A 17 5.10 -12.45 -21.71
C GLN A 17 3.95 -13.27 -21.15
N LEU A 18 3.72 -13.18 -19.83
CA LEU A 18 2.58 -13.81 -19.19
C LEU A 18 1.31 -13.03 -19.53
N LEU A 19 0.38 -13.66 -20.26
CA LEU A 19 -0.91 -13.08 -20.64
C LEU A 19 -2.02 -13.42 -19.66
N GLY A 20 -1.94 -14.59 -19.00
CA GLY A 20 -2.96 -14.97 -18.05
C GLY A 20 -2.65 -16.28 -17.31
N VAL A 21 -3.30 -16.42 -16.17
CA VAL A 21 -3.25 -17.62 -15.33
C VAL A 21 -4.67 -18.01 -14.94
N ARG A 22 -4.97 -19.30 -15.07
CA ARG A 22 -6.14 -19.91 -14.44
C ARG A 22 -5.67 -20.86 -13.34
N LEU A 23 -6.13 -20.61 -12.13
CA LEU A 23 -5.91 -21.46 -10.96
C LEU A 23 -7.24 -22.07 -10.53
N ARG A 24 -7.28 -23.38 -10.36
CA ARG A 24 -8.43 -24.07 -9.77
C ARG A 24 -8.11 -24.46 -8.34
N SER A 25 -8.92 -24.01 -7.40
CA SER A 25 -8.81 -24.33 -5.98
C SER A 25 -10.21 -24.46 -5.37
N ASP A 26 -10.43 -25.50 -4.55
CA ASP A 26 -11.70 -25.78 -3.87
C ASP A 26 -12.92 -25.78 -4.80
N GLY A 27 -12.76 -26.34 -6.01
CA GLY A 27 -13.81 -26.42 -7.02
C GLY A 27 -14.13 -25.08 -7.70
N LYS A 28 -13.38 -24.02 -7.42
CA LYS A 28 -13.53 -22.69 -8.01
C LYS A 28 -12.36 -22.34 -8.92
N ASP A 29 -12.66 -21.67 -10.02
CA ASP A 29 -11.65 -21.14 -10.94
C ASP A 29 -11.38 -19.68 -10.65
N TYR A 30 -10.09 -19.37 -10.50
CA TYR A 30 -9.56 -18.01 -10.32
C TYR A 30 -8.78 -17.63 -11.56
N TYR A 31 -8.95 -16.40 -12.02
CA TYR A 31 -8.31 -15.89 -13.21
C TYR A 31 -7.49 -14.64 -12.91
N ALA A 32 -6.31 -14.57 -13.50
CA ALA A 32 -5.48 -13.38 -13.58
C ALA A 32 -5.16 -13.13 -15.05
N ILE A 33 -5.71 -12.07 -15.63
CA ILE A 33 -5.61 -11.77 -17.06
C ILE A 33 -4.88 -10.44 -17.18
N ARG A 34 -3.84 -10.42 -17.98
CA ARG A 34 -3.07 -9.20 -18.24
C ARG A 34 -3.74 -8.41 -19.34
N ALA A 35 -4.09 -7.15 -19.04
CA ALA A 35 -4.59 -6.20 -20.03
C ALA A 35 -3.44 -5.43 -20.69
N GLU A 36 -3.75 -4.61 -21.71
CA GLU A 36 -2.78 -3.81 -22.46
C GLU A 36 -2.00 -2.82 -21.58
N ASP A 37 -2.62 -2.34 -20.50
CA ASP A 37 -1.96 -1.49 -19.49
C ASP A 37 -0.92 -2.24 -18.63
N GLY A 38 -0.73 -3.55 -18.89
CA GLY A 38 0.21 -4.42 -18.20
C GLY A 38 -0.23 -4.89 -16.81
N LYS A 39 -1.41 -4.46 -16.32
CA LYS A 39 -1.96 -4.89 -15.03
C LYS A 39 -2.78 -6.18 -15.18
N PHE A 40 -2.99 -6.86 -14.05
CA PHE A 40 -3.77 -8.08 -14.01
C PHE A 40 -5.18 -7.83 -13.45
N TYR A 41 -6.15 -8.46 -14.07
CA TYR A 41 -7.57 -8.35 -13.75
C TYR A 41 -8.20 -9.75 -13.58
N ASP A 42 -9.30 -9.80 -12.84
CA ASP A 42 -10.11 -11.01 -12.76
C ASP A 42 -11.00 -11.17 -14.01
N ARG A 43 -11.75 -12.27 -14.07
CA ARG A 43 -12.70 -12.55 -15.18
C ARG A 43 -13.78 -11.49 -15.37
N ASN A 44 -13.99 -10.61 -14.41
CA ASN A 44 -15.01 -9.54 -14.45
C ASN A 44 -14.38 -8.17 -14.78
N GLY A 45 -13.07 -8.13 -15.06
CA GLY A 45 -12.33 -6.89 -15.30
C GLY A 45 -12.02 -6.11 -14.03
N THR A 46 -12.11 -6.74 -12.85
CA THR A 46 -11.73 -6.10 -11.58
C THR A 46 -10.22 -6.27 -11.38
N GLY A 47 -9.52 -5.15 -11.09
CA GLY A 47 -8.08 -5.17 -10.84
C GLY A 47 -7.70 -6.08 -9.66
N LEU A 48 -6.75 -6.97 -9.87
CA LEU A 48 -6.25 -7.87 -8.82
C LEU A 48 -5.34 -7.14 -7.83
N ALA A 49 -4.69 -6.05 -8.25
CA ALA A 49 -3.93 -5.20 -7.35
C ALA A 49 -4.88 -4.37 -6.49
N LYS A 50 -4.95 -4.67 -5.21
CA LYS A 50 -5.74 -3.87 -4.25
C LYS A 50 -5.07 -2.51 -4.07
N GLY A 51 -5.83 -1.45 -4.28
CA GLY A 51 -5.40 -0.09 -3.99
C GLY A 51 -5.13 0.13 -2.50
N PHE A 52 -4.54 1.28 -2.16
CA PHE A 52 -4.27 1.64 -0.77
C PHE A 52 -5.51 2.21 -0.08
N LEU A 53 -5.63 1.95 1.23
CA LEU A 53 -6.52 2.72 2.09
C LEU A 53 -5.97 4.15 2.23
N ARG A 54 -6.83 5.14 2.19
CA ARG A 54 -6.43 6.54 2.43
C ARG A 54 -6.03 6.78 3.89
N PHE A 55 -6.71 6.11 4.81
CA PHE A 55 -6.48 6.23 6.24
C PHE A 55 -6.05 4.89 6.84
N PRO A 56 -5.08 4.89 7.77
CA PRO A 56 -4.56 3.69 8.40
C PRO A 56 -5.44 3.19 9.56
N THR A 57 -6.74 3.45 9.50
CA THR A 57 -7.73 3.13 10.54
C THR A 57 -9.08 2.80 9.91
N SER A 58 -9.95 2.09 10.63
CA SER A 58 -11.30 1.71 10.15
C SER A 58 -12.26 2.90 9.98
N ARG A 59 -11.96 4.02 10.64
CA ARG A 59 -12.69 5.29 10.50
C ARG A 59 -11.72 6.45 10.41
N GLN A 60 -12.16 7.57 9.87
CA GLN A 60 -11.37 8.79 9.83
C GLN A 60 -11.32 9.45 11.21
N PHE A 61 -10.15 9.88 11.61
CA PHE A 61 -9.91 10.68 12.81
C PHE A 61 -9.56 12.12 12.43
N ARG A 62 -9.74 13.03 13.38
CA ARG A 62 -9.38 14.44 13.21
C ARG A 62 -7.87 14.57 13.02
N VAL A 63 -7.48 15.33 12.00
CA VAL A 63 -6.09 15.74 11.80
C VAL A 63 -5.72 16.78 12.86
N SER A 64 -4.75 16.48 13.69
CA SER A 64 -4.22 17.40 14.71
C SER A 64 -2.99 18.19 14.23
N SER A 65 -2.23 17.63 13.28
CA SER A 65 -1.10 18.30 12.64
C SER A 65 -0.94 17.84 11.19
N ASN A 66 -0.84 18.78 10.27
CA ASN A 66 -0.69 18.51 8.85
C ASN A 66 0.76 18.22 8.45
N PHE A 67 0.92 17.54 7.31
CA PHE A 67 2.20 17.44 6.62
C PHE A 67 2.75 18.84 6.31
N ASN A 68 4.00 19.09 6.72
CA ASN A 68 4.69 20.35 6.45
C ASN A 68 6.21 20.14 6.32
N PRO A 69 6.74 20.02 5.10
CA PRO A 69 8.17 19.77 4.87
C PRO A 69 9.07 20.93 5.24
N ARG A 70 8.51 22.12 5.47
CA ARG A 70 9.23 23.36 5.82
C ARG A 70 8.78 23.96 7.15
N ARG A 71 8.26 23.12 8.06
CA ARG A 71 7.83 23.59 9.39
C ARG A 71 9.02 24.20 10.13
N LEU A 72 8.85 25.42 10.57
CA LEU A 72 9.81 26.09 11.47
C LEU A 72 9.53 25.69 12.92
N ASN A 73 10.58 25.42 13.66
CA ASN A 73 10.49 25.30 15.12
C ASN A 73 10.34 26.72 15.69
N PRO A 74 9.26 27.04 16.43
CA PRO A 74 9.00 28.40 16.90
C PRO A 74 10.01 28.86 17.95
N VAL A 75 10.73 27.95 18.61
CA VAL A 75 11.74 28.29 19.64
C VAL A 75 13.11 28.50 19.01
N THR A 76 13.50 27.67 18.06
CA THR A 76 14.87 27.71 17.51
C THR A 76 14.97 28.38 16.15
N GLY A 77 13.85 28.70 15.50
CA GLY A 77 13.81 29.20 14.12
C GLY A 77 14.32 28.22 13.07
N ARG A 78 14.73 27.01 13.45
CA ARG A 78 15.28 26.02 12.52
C ARG A 78 14.15 25.24 11.84
N VAL A 79 14.42 24.78 10.60
CA VAL A 79 13.51 23.90 9.88
C VAL A 79 13.46 22.55 10.58
N ALA A 80 12.26 22.17 11.05
CA ALA A 80 11.94 20.88 11.66
C ALA A 80 10.77 20.24 10.90
N PRO A 81 11.03 19.56 9.77
CA PRO A 81 9.99 19.05 8.90
C PRO A 81 9.02 18.09 9.61
N HIS A 82 7.73 18.25 9.36
CA HIS A 82 6.71 17.28 9.71
C HIS A 82 6.40 16.43 8.49
N ARG A 83 6.99 15.24 8.43
CA ARG A 83 6.99 14.35 7.23
C ARG A 83 5.76 13.49 7.11
N GLY A 84 4.77 13.66 7.96
CA GLY A 84 3.53 12.91 7.98
C GLY A 84 2.35 13.76 8.40
N VAL A 85 1.28 13.08 8.76
CA VAL A 85 0.05 13.66 9.33
C VAL A 85 -0.18 13.04 10.69
N ASP A 86 -0.56 13.87 11.67
CA ASP A 86 -0.95 13.39 12.99
C ASP A 86 -2.47 13.30 13.08
N PHE A 87 -2.95 12.13 13.44
CA PHE A 87 -4.37 11.86 13.72
C PHE A 87 -4.60 11.75 15.21
N ALA A 88 -5.35 12.69 15.79
CA ALA A 88 -5.75 12.61 17.20
C ALA A 88 -6.70 11.42 17.39
N MET A 89 -6.29 10.48 18.22
CA MET A 89 -7.09 9.28 18.50
C MET A 89 -6.77 8.71 19.89
N PRO A 90 -7.73 7.99 20.52
CA PRO A 90 -7.50 7.30 21.78
C PRO A 90 -6.39 6.27 21.65
N GLN A 91 -5.60 6.09 22.73
CA GLN A 91 -4.64 4.99 22.80
C GLN A 91 -5.36 3.63 22.68
N GLY A 92 -4.72 2.68 22.00
CA GLY A 92 -5.29 1.35 21.76
C GLY A 92 -6.20 1.25 20.54
N THR A 93 -6.36 2.35 19.76
CA THR A 93 -7.05 2.29 18.47
C THR A 93 -6.30 1.37 17.51
N PRO A 94 -6.98 0.39 16.85
CA PRO A 94 -6.34 -0.46 15.86
C PRO A 94 -5.77 0.34 14.69
N VAL A 95 -4.49 0.10 14.38
CA VAL A 95 -3.80 0.66 13.23
C VAL A 95 -3.70 -0.42 12.16
N LEU A 96 -4.07 -0.07 10.93
CA LEU A 96 -4.21 -0.99 9.80
C LEU A 96 -3.11 -0.78 8.76
N ALA A 97 -2.66 -1.86 8.14
CA ALA A 97 -1.86 -1.80 6.94
C ALA A 97 -2.67 -1.15 5.80
N VAL A 98 -2.20 -0.06 5.23
CA VAL A 98 -2.93 0.66 4.16
C VAL A 98 -2.88 -0.07 2.81
N GLY A 99 -1.95 -0.98 2.63
CA GLY A 99 -1.77 -1.80 1.43
C GLY A 99 -1.09 -3.12 1.74
N ASP A 100 -1.12 -4.04 0.79
CA ASP A 100 -0.33 -5.26 0.87
C ASP A 100 1.16 -4.91 0.90
N GLY A 101 1.95 -5.59 1.72
CA GLY A 101 3.37 -5.28 1.86
C GLY A 101 4.12 -6.19 2.81
N GLU A 102 5.34 -5.79 3.11
CA GLU A 102 6.24 -6.46 4.03
C GLU A 102 6.66 -5.51 5.14
N VAL A 103 6.66 -6.01 6.37
CA VAL A 103 7.15 -5.28 7.54
C VAL A 103 8.66 -5.16 7.48
N VAL A 104 9.18 -3.96 7.23
CA VAL A 104 10.63 -3.72 7.20
C VAL A 104 11.16 -3.22 8.55
N VAL A 105 10.29 -2.63 9.36
CA VAL A 105 10.62 -2.23 10.74
C VAL A 105 9.42 -2.48 11.65
N ALA A 106 9.68 -3.04 12.83
CA ALA A 106 8.73 -3.13 13.94
C ALA A 106 9.55 -3.13 15.25
N LYS A 107 9.79 -1.93 15.80
CA LYS A 107 10.61 -1.75 17.00
C LYS A 107 10.31 -0.44 17.73
N ARG A 108 10.92 -0.25 18.91
CA ARG A 108 11.01 1.05 19.57
C ARG A 108 12.24 1.81 19.08
N SER A 109 12.11 3.10 18.82
CA SER A 109 13.22 3.96 18.43
C SER A 109 13.00 5.40 18.86
N GLY A 110 13.83 5.91 19.73
CA GLY A 110 13.96 7.31 20.12
C GLY A 110 12.68 8.15 20.04
N ALA A 111 12.69 9.19 19.23
CA ALA A 111 11.58 10.11 19.06
C ALA A 111 10.32 9.48 18.43
N ALA A 112 10.47 8.45 17.62
CA ALA A 112 9.33 7.76 17.00
C ALA A 112 8.52 6.90 17.99
N GLY A 113 9.09 6.54 19.13
CA GLY A 113 8.49 5.59 20.05
C GLY A 113 8.45 4.19 19.45
N TYR A 114 7.41 3.41 19.74
CA TYR A 114 7.13 2.19 18.98
C TYR A 114 6.64 2.56 17.60
N TYR A 115 7.22 1.97 16.56
CA TYR A 115 6.79 2.23 15.20
C TYR A 115 6.89 1.01 14.29
N VAL A 116 6.07 1.02 13.26
CA VAL A 116 6.07 0.05 12.16
C VAL A 116 6.37 0.79 10.86
N ALA A 117 7.17 0.17 10.00
CA ALA A 117 7.33 0.58 8.61
C ALA A 117 7.00 -0.59 7.69
N LEU A 118 6.17 -0.34 6.69
CA LEU A 118 5.78 -1.29 5.66
C LEU A 118 6.37 -0.87 4.32
N ARG A 119 6.93 -1.82 3.59
CA ARG A 119 7.35 -1.67 2.20
C ARG A 119 6.28 -2.28 1.29
N HIS A 120 5.80 -1.50 0.33
CA HIS A 120 4.79 -1.90 -0.65
C HIS A 120 5.44 -1.90 -2.04
N GLY A 121 6.01 -3.03 -2.42
CA GLY A 121 6.79 -3.14 -3.65
C GLY A 121 8.08 -2.33 -3.61
N ARG A 122 8.44 -1.70 -4.74
CA ARG A 122 9.67 -0.90 -4.88
C ARG A 122 9.47 0.59 -4.62
N THR A 123 8.25 1.08 -4.76
CA THR A 123 7.93 2.50 -4.86
C THR A 123 7.44 3.10 -3.56
N TYR A 124 6.62 2.36 -2.78
CA TYR A 124 5.92 2.92 -1.64
C TYR A 124 6.43 2.37 -0.32
N THR A 125 6.55 3.25 0.67
CA THR A 125 6.77 2.89 2.08
C THR A 125 5.79 3.68 2.94
N THR A 126 5.21 3.03 3.95
CA THR A 126 4.37 3.71 4.95
C THR A 126 4.93 3.50 6.34
N ARG A 127 4.80 4.51 7.21
CA ARG A 127 5.29 4.48 8.58
C ARG A 127 4.20 4.90 9.55
N TYR A 128 4.16 4.22 10.67
CA TYR A 128 3.17 4.37 11.74
C TYR A 128 3.91 4.50 13.06
N MET A 129 3.83 5.66 13.73
CA MET A 129 4.66 5.98 14.90
C MET A 129 3.83 6.30 16.12
N HIS A 130 4.52 6.47 17.25
CA HIS A 130 3.98 6.71 18.58
C HIS A 130 3.01 5.62 19.07
N LEU A 131 3.24 4.39 18.61
CA LEU A 131 2.40 3.25 18.89
C LEU A 131 2.53 2.81 20.35
N ARG A 132 1.50 2.15 20.88
CA ARG A 132 1.49 1.52 22.21
C ARG A 132 1.97 0.06 22.12
N LYS A 133 1.53 -0.66 21.09
CA LYS A 133 1.80 -2.09 20.92
C LYS A 133 2.00 -2.43 19.45
N LEU A 134 3.01 -3.24 19.18
CA LEU A 134 3.27 -3.82 17.87
C LEU A 134 2.58 -5.19 17.80
N LEU A 135 1.92 -5.48 16.68
CA LEU A 135 1.22 -6.75 16.43
C LEU A 135 1.89 -7.56 15.32
N VAL A 136 2.96 -7.04 14.73
CA VAL A 136 3.70 -7.64 13.62
C VAL A 136 5.20 -7.63 13.90
N LYS A 137 5.95 -8.43 13.14
CA LYS A 137 7.41 -8.56 13.24
C LYS A 137 8.08 -8.22 11.91
N PRO A 138 9.35 -7.74 11.89
CA PRO A 138 10.10 -7.55 10.65
C PRO A 138 10.13 -8.82 9.80
N GLY A 139 10.04 -8.68 8.48
CA GLY A 139 9.96 -9.77 7.51
C GLY A 139 8.54 -10.35 7.31
N GLN A 140 7.58 -10.03 8.16
CA GLN A 140 6.20 -10.50 8.03
C GLN A 140 5.53 -9.83 6.83
N LYS A 141 4.83 -10.63 6.02
CA LYS A 141 3.94 -10.12 4.96
C LYS A 141 2.56 -9.80 5.56
N VAL A 142 2.02 -8.67 5.16
CA VAL A 142 0.70 -8.19 5.59
C VAL A 142 -0.15 -7.86 4.38
N LYS A 143 -1.46 -7.97 4.56
CA LYS A 143 -2.46 -7.58 3.56
C LYS A 143 -3.11 -6.24 3.95
N ARG A 144 -3.61 -5.53 2.97
CA ARG A 144 -4.41 -4.32 3.19
C ARG A 144 -5.55 -4.59 4.19
N GLY A 145 -5.59 -3.79 5.24
CA GLY A 145 -6.58 -3.90 6.32
C GLY A 145 -6.16 -4.78 7.50
N ASP A 146 -5.02 -5.47 7.42
CA ASP A 146 -4.50 -6.22 8.57
C ASP A 146 -4.18 -5.28 9.72
N ARG A 147 -4.48 -5.70 10.95
CA ARG A 147 -4.09 -4.97 12.16
C ARG A 147 -2.60 -5.16 12.42
N ILE A 148 -1.84 -4.08 12.34
CA ILE A 148 -0.38 -4.11 12.50
C ILE A 148 0.10 -3.58 13.84
N ALA A 149 -0.72 -2.74 14.50
CA ALA A 149 -0.36 -2.14 15.78
C ALA A 149 -1.60 -1.58 16.50
N LEU A 150 -1.38 -1.09 17.72
CA LEU A 150 -2.32 -0.25 18.46
C LEU A 150 -1.71 1.15 18.64
N SER A 151 -2.51 2.20 18.41
CA SER A 151 -2.09 3.60 18.61
C SER A 151 -1.71 3.88 20.06
N GLY A 152 -0.87 4.89 20.28
CA GLY A 152 -0.37 5.19 21.60
C GLY A 152 0.02 6.66 21.79
N ASN A 153 1.04 6.85 22.62
CA ASN A 153 1.63 8.14 22.96
C ASN A 153 3.12 7.96 23.32
N THR A 154 3.81 6.99 22.66
CA THR A 154 5.21 6.68 22.95
C THR A 154 6.17 7.54 22.15
N GLY A 155 7.42 7.67 22.63
CA GLY A 155 8.43 8.53 22.01
C GLY A 155 8.21 10.00 22.32
N ARG A 156 8.62 10.88 21.39
CA ARG A 156 8.46 12.33 21.55
C ARG A 156 7.05 12.75 21.08
N SER A 157 6.09 12.64 21.98
CA SER A 157 4.68 12.92 21.76
C SER A 157 4.09 13.66 22.96
N THR A 158 3.25 14.64 22.71
CA THR A 158 2.59 15.46 23.75
C THR A 158 1.19 15.02 24.10
N GLY A 159 0.63 14.05 23.37
CA GLY A 159 -0.70 13.50 23.59
C GLY A 159 -1.02 12.33 22.68
N PRO A 160 -2.07 11.56 22.98
CA PRO A 160 -2.44 10.38 22.20
C PRO A 160 -2.75 10.73 20.75
N HIS A 161 -1.97 10.20 19.81
CA HIS A 161 -2.14 10.36 18.37
C HIS A 161 -1.41 9.27 17.60
N LEU A 162 -1.72 9.13 16.32
CA LEU A 162 -0.96 8.38 15.36
C LEU A 162 -0.25 9.34 14.41
N HIS A 163 1.07 9.27 14.34
CA HIS A 163 1.84 9.89 13.27
C HIS A 163 1.95 8.92 12.10
N TYR A 164 1.45 9.33 10.93
CA TYR A 164 1.39 8.50 9.73
C TYR A 164 2.12 9.17 8.56
N GLU A 165 3.06 8.43 7.96
CA GLU A 165 3.83 8.89 6.81
C GLU A 165 3.59 8.01 5.58
N VAL A 166 3.59 8.63 4.42
CA VAL A 166 3.68 7.99 3.10
C VAL A 166 4.94 8.48 2.39
N TRP A 167 5.70 7.53 1.89
CA TRP A 167 6.93 7.78 1.14
C TRP A 167 6.78 7.18 -0.26
N ILE A 168 7.07 7.96 -1.28
CA ILE A 168 7.10 7.55 -2.68
C ILE A 168 8.51 7.76 -3.21
N ASN A 169 9.16 6.72 -3.73
CA ASN A 169 10.55 6.76 -4.18
C ASN A 169 11.48 7.41 -3.14
N GLN A 170 11.36 7.02 -1.87
CA GLN A 170 12.15 7.51 -0.74
C GLN A 170 11.92 9.00 -0.37
N GLN A 171 10.91 9.64 -0.93
CA GLN A 171 10.52 11.01 -0.57
C GLN A 171 9.21 11.01 0.20
N ALA A 172 9.18 11.72 1.33
CA ALA A 172 7.96 11.89 2.11
C ALA A 172 6.98 12.78 1.35
N VAL A 173 5.74 12.36 1.28
CA VAL A 173 4.64 13.08 0.60
C VAL A 173 3.47 13.26 1.55
N ASN A 174 2.61 14.23 1.26
CA ASN A 174 1.40 14.43 2.07
C ASN A 174 0.44 13.24 1.93
N PRO A 175 0.21 12.46 3.01
CA PRO A 175 -0.66 11.28 2.96
C PRO A 175 -2.08 11.56 2.50
N LEU A 176 -2.59 12.77 2.77
CA LEU A 176 -3.98 13.14 2.46
C LEU A 176 -4.21 13.41 0.97
N THR A 177 -3.18 13.89 0.26
CA THR A 177 -3.29 14.33 -1.14
C THR A 177 -2.47 13.51 -2.13
N ALA A 178 -1.55 12.66 -1.64
CA ALA A 178 -0.71 11.84 -2.49
C ALA A 178 -1.52 10.95 -3.45
N LYS A 179 -1.02 10.79 -4.67
CA LYS A 179 -1.55 9.84 -5.64
C LYS A 179 -1.16 8.44 -5.18
N LEU A 180 -2.06 7.75 -4.49
CA LEU A 180 -1.89 6.38 -4.04
C LEU A 180 -2.50 5.41 -5.04
N PRO A 181 -1.98 4.17 -5.14
CA PRO A 181 -2.60 3.13 -5.94
C PRO A 181 -4.08 2.97 -5.58
N ARG A 182 -4.93 2.88 -6.58
CA ARG A 182 -6.37 2.59 -6.43
C ARG A 182 -6.64 1.21 -6.99
N THR A 183 -7.64 0.53 -6.46
CA THR A 183 -8.20 -0.64 -7.12
C THR A 183 -8.98 -0.12 -8.32
N GLU A 184 -8.42 -0.30 -9.51
CA GLU A 184 -9.06 0.11 -10.76
C GLU A 184 -9.77 -1.08 -11.38
N GLY A 185 -10.97 -0.88 -11.90
CA GLY A 185 -11.64 -1.82 -12.79
C GLY A 185 -11.43 -1.39 -14.23
N LEU A 186 -11.41 -2.32 -15.15
CA LEU A 186 -11.44 -2.04 -16.57
C LEU A 186 -12.80 -1.45 -16.94
N THR A 187 -12.81 -0.41 -17.77
CA THR A 187 -14.02 0.26 -18.27
C THR A 187 -13.99 0.34 -19.79
N GLY A 188 -15.17 0.50 -20.42
CA GLY A 188 -15.27 0.71 -21.87
C GLY A 188 -14.71 -0.43 -22.72
N SER A 189 -14.00 -0.08 -23.79
CA SER A 189 -13.36 -1.01 -24.74
C SER A 189 -12.36 -1.96 -24.05
N ASP A 190 -11.55 -1.45 -23.16
CA ASP A 190 -10.50 -2.24 -22.45
C ASP A 190 -11.10 -3.41 -21.69
N ARG A 191 -12.30 -3.22 -21.12
CA ARG A 191 -13.06 -4.30 -20.45
C ARG A 191 -13.56 -5.35 -21.47
N THR A 192 -14.05 -4.89 -22.60
CA THR A 192 -14.58 -5.77 -23.66
C THR A 192 -13.45 -6.62 -24.23
N ASP A 193 -12.30 -6.02 -24.51
CA ASP A 193 -11.15 -6.69 -25.09
C ASP A 193 -10.51 -7.68 -24.10
N ALA A 194 -10.38 -7.30 -22.84
CA ALA A 194 -9.91 -8.21 -21.79
C ALA A 194 -10.88 -9.41 -21.61
N LEU A 195 -12.18 -9.18 -21.64
CA LEU A 195 -13.17 -10.26 -21.57
C LEU A 195 -13.19 -11.15 -22.81
N ALA A 196 -12.88 -10.61 -23.99
CA ALA A 196 -12.70 -11.40 -25.22
C ALA A 196 -11.44 -12.29 -25.12
N GLN A 197 -10.33 -11.74 -24.65
CA GLN A 197 -9.10 -12.51 -24.38
C GLN A 197 -9.35 -13.62 -23.35
N VAL A 198 -10.13 -13.34 -22.30
CA VAL A 198 -10.53 -14.35 -21.31
C VAL A 198 -11.25 -15.52 -21.96
N LYS A 199 -12.19 -15.26 -22.86
CA LYS A 199 -12.95 -16.31 -23.54
C LYS A 199 -12.05 -17.19 -24.42
N GLN A 200 -11.05 -16.61 -25.08
CA GLN A 200 -10.06 -17.37 -25.87
C GLN A 200 -9.15 -18.23 -25.02
N VAL A 201 -8.87 -17.84 -23.78
CA VAL A 201 -7.99 -18.58 -22.84
C VAL A 201 -8.76 -19.68 -22.11
N LEU A 202 -10.08 -19.59 -22.05
CA LEU A 202 -10.95 -20.47 -21.26
C LEU A 202 -11.59 -21.61 -22.05
N LEU A 203 -11.56 -21.56 -23.38
CA LEU A 203 -11.93 -22.64 -24.30
C LEU A 203 -10.73 -23.53 -24.58
#